data_0d3e39f42c3a4cb64ffa02f567ae1a68
#
_entry.id   0d3e39f42c3a4cb64ffa02f567ae1a68
#
_cell.length_a   1.000
_cell.length_b   1.000
_cell.length_c   1.000
_cell.angle_alpha   90.00
_cell.angle_beta   90.00
_cell.angle_gamma   90.00
#
_symmetry.space_group_name_H-M   'P 1'
#
loop_
_entity.id
_entity.type
_entity.pdbx_description
1 polymer ?
#
loop_
_entity_poly.entity_id
_entity_poly.type
_entity_poly.pdbx_seq_one_letter_code
_entity_poly.pdbx_strand_id
1 'polypeptide(L)'
;MPNQHISVDDSRLQALTHWFTEQLPLIAQQAGFTETTVNHLQPSSSDASFRRYFRWHSESLDLVLMDAPPPREDCRPFVKMAQLLAEGGLHVPKVWAQDLEQGFLVLSDLGLQTWLEILNDENADALFSLAIDALITLQKIPVQNAQLP
;
A
#
# COMPACT_ATOMS: atom_id res chain seq x y z
N MET A 1 -13.00 19.79 -11.21
CA MET A 1 -12.73 18.43 -10.66
C MET A 1 -14.04 17.92 -10.10
N PRO A 2 -14.64 16.85 -10.62
CA PRO A 2 -15.85 16.31 -10.03
C PRO A 2 -15.50 15.62 -8.71
N ASN A 3 -16.05 16.13 -7.61
CA ASN A 3 -16.15 15.43 -6.35
C ASN A 3 -16.85 14.09 -6.61
N GLN A 4 -16.10 12.98 -6.54
CA GLN A 4 -16.75 11.68 -6.44
C GLN A 4 -17.37 11.64 -5.03
N HIS A 5 -18.68 11.95 -4.99
CA HIS A 5 -19.49 11.61 -3.83
C HIS A 5 -19.38 10.09 -3.66
N ILE A 6 -18.74 9.67 -2.56
CA ILE A 6 -18.85 8.29 -2.08
C ILE A 6 -20.32 8.11 -1.76
N SER A 7 -21.03 7.44 -2.65
CA SER A 7 -22.45 7.13 -2.41
C SER A 7 -22.50 6.16 -1.22
N VAL A 8 -23.52 6.33 -0.38
CA VAL A 8 -23.79 5.47 0.80
C VAL A 8 -23.95 3.99 0.43
N ASP A 9 -23.94 3.67 -0.87
CA ASP A 9 -24.20 2.35 -1.47
C ASP A 9 -23.00 1.80 -2.27
N ASP A 10 -21.76 2.10 -1.83
CA ASP A 10 -20.55 1.50 -2.43
C ASP A 10 -20.37 0.06 -1.92
N SER A 11 -20.97 -0.90 -2.60
CA SER A 11 -20.92 -2.33 -2.22
C SER A 11 -19.50 -2.90 -2.17
N ARG A 12 -18.57 -2.37 -2.98
CA ARG A 12 -17.17 -2.79 -2.93
C ARG A 12 -16.46 -2.24 -1.71
N LEU A 13 -16.72 -1.00 -1.31
CA LEU A 13 -16.15 -0.44 -0.07
C LEU A 13 -16.69 -1.20 1.15
N GLN A 14 -17.96 -1.58 1.15
CA GLN A 14 -18.54 -2.41 2.20
C GLN A 14 -17.87 -3.79 2.26
N ALA A 15 -17.65 -4.44 1.12
CA ALA A 15 -16.96 -5.73 1.04
C ALA A 15 -15.49 -5.62 1.51
N LEU A 16 -14.77 -4.59 1.09
CA LEU A 16 -13.40 -4.30 1.53
C LEU A 16 -13.34 -4.09 3.06
N THR A 17 -14.26 -3.29 3.60
CA THR A 17 -14.34 -3.01 5.05
C THR A 17 -14.63 -4.28 5.84
N HIS A 18 -15.56 -5.09 5.38
CA HIS A 18 -15.89 -6.36 6.01
C HIS A 18 -14.70 -7.31 6.02
N TRP A 19 -14.08 -7.53 4.85
CA TRP A 19 -12.89 -8.35 4.73
C TRP A 19 -11.73 -7.84 5.60
N PHE A 20 -11.48 -6.53 5.61
CA PHE A 20 -10.43 -5.95 6.46
C PHE A 20 -10.69 -6.18 7.95
N THR A 21 -11.95 -6.06 8.39
CA THR A 21 -12.33 -6.34 9.79
C THR A 21 -11.98 -7.77 10.20
N GLU A 22 -12.07 -8.72 9.30
CA GLU A 22 -11.67 -10.12 9.55
C GLU A 22 -10.15 -10.31 9.57
N GLN A 23 -9.40 -9.53 8.76
CA GLN A 23 -7.94 -9.63 8.70
C GLN A 23 -7.24 -8.87 9.83
N LEU A 24 -7.84 -7.81 10.34
CA LEU A 24 -7.21 -6.90 11.29
C LEU A 24 -6.69 -7.56 12.57
N PRO A 25 -7.39 -8.54 13.20
CA PRO A 25 -6.86 -9.24 14.37
C PRO A 25 -5.57 -10.02 14.10
N LEU A 26 -5.43 -10.62 12.91
CA LEU A 26 -4.23 -11.34 12.51
C LEU A 26 -3.08 -10.37 12.25
N ILE A 27 -3.35 -9.24 11.61
CA ILE A 27 -2.37 -8.18 11.37
C ILE A 27 -1.91 -7.60 12.70
N ALA A 28 -2.83 -7.31 13.62
CA ALA A 28 -2.53 -6.81 14.95
C ALA A 28 -1.61 -7.75 15.74
N GLN A 29 -1.89 -9.05 15.71
CA GLN A 29 -1.04 -10.06 16.33
C GLN A 29 0.37 -10.08 15.71
N GLN A 30 0.49 -10.01 14.39
CA GLN A 30 1.77 -10.04 13.68
C GLN A 30 2.60 -8.76 13.91
N ALA A 31 1.94 -7.62 14.01
CA ALA A 31 2.58 -6.32 14.17
C ALA A 31 2.76 -5.91 15.65
N GLY A 32 2.16 -6.64 16.59
CA GLY A 32 2.32 -6.43 18.02
C GLY A 32 1.48 -5.29 18.59
N PHE A 33 0.28 -5.02 18.04
CA PHE A 33 -0.67 -4.04 18.58
C PHE A 33 -2.01 -4.69 18.93
N THR A 34 -2.87 -3.96 19.62
CA THR A 34 -4.11 -4.51 20.20
C THR A 34 -5.40 -3.95 19.60
N GLU A 35 -5.32 -2.83 18.87
CA GLU A 35 -6.48 -2.22 18.25
C GLU A 35 -6.98 -3.07 17.07
N THR A 36 -8.24 -3.49 17.14
CA THR A 36 -8.87 -4.36 16.11
C THR A 36 -10.21 -3.82 15.64
N THR A 37 -10.50 -2.53 15.93
CA THR A 37 -11.76 -1.89 15.54
C THR A 37 -11.56 -1.07 14.27
N VAL A 38 -12.34 -1.36 13.24
CA VAL A 38 -12.38 -0.55 12.01
C VAL A 38 -13.40 0.56 12.19
N ASN A 39 -12.94 1.74 12.61
CA ASN A 39 -13.82 2.88 12.85
C ASN A 39 -14.21 3.60 11.56
N HIS A 40 -13.22 3.89 10.71
CA HIS A 40 -13.43 4.62 9.46
C HIS A 40 -12.28 4.38 8.49
N LEU A 41 -12.63 4.19 7.20
CA LEU A 41 -11.67 4.16 6.10
C LEU A 41 -11.69 5.50 5.39
N GLN A 42 -10.57 6.22 5.40
CA GLN A 42 -10.46 7.50 4.72
C GLN A 42 -9.99 7.29 3.29
N PRO A 43 -10.71 7.81 2.28
CA PRO A 43 -10.18 7.81 0.92
C PRO A 43 -8.80 8.47 0.87
N SER A 44 -7.83 7.77 0.26
CA SER A 44 -6.48 8.30 0.06
C SER A 44 -6.37 8.88 -1.35
N SER A 45 -5.46 8.49 -2.17
CA SER A 45 -5.35 8.98 -3.54
C SER A 45 -6.27 8.21 -4.48
N SER A 46 -6.78 8.87 -5.53
CA SER A 46 -7.26 8.20 -6.74
C SER A 46 -6.11 8.20 -7.75
N ASP A 47 -5.62 7.04 -8.09
CA ASP A 47 -4.69 6.86 -9.19
C ASP A 47 -5.43 7.02 -10.54
N ALA A 48 -4.69 7.20 -11.64
CA ALA A 48 -5.25 7.19 -13.00
C ALA A 48 -5.74 5.79 -13.43
N SER A 49 -5.65 4.79 -12.55
CA SER A 49 -6.13 3.42 -12.71
C SER A 49 -7.50 3.21 -12.07
N PHE A 50 -8.04 1.99 -12.20
CA PHE A 50 -9.28 1.61 -11.53
C PHE A 50 -9.07 1.27 -10.04
N ARG A 51 -7.85 1.38 -9.53
CA ARG A 51 -7.52 1.14 -8.14
C ARG A 51 -8.00 2.28 -7.27
N ARG A 52 -8.51 1.92 -6.10
CA ARG A 52 -8.87 2.87 -5.05
C ARG A 52 -8.06 2.55 -3.82
N TYR A 53 -7.68 3.59 -3.08
CA TYR A 53 -6.90 3.45 -1.86
C TYR A 53 -7.62 4.11 -0.72
N PHE A 54 -7.59 3.45 0.44
CA PHE A 54 -8.18 3.93 1.68
C PHE A 54 -7.15 3.79 2.79
N ARG A 55 -7.13 4.74 3.71
CA ARG A 55 -6.31 4.67 4.93
C ARG A 55 -7.15 4.27 6.11
N TRP A 56 -6.59 3.37 6.91
CA TRP A 56 -7.01 3.09 8.26
C TRP A 56 -5.93 3.56 9.20
N HIS A 57 -6.32 4.36 10.21
CA HIS A 57 -5.42 4.99 11.16
C HIS A 57 -5.66 4.41 12.55
N SER A 58 -4.56 4.08 13.26
CA SER A 58 -4.56 3.72 14.67
C SER A 58 -3.41 4.42 15.40
N GLU A 59 -3.41 4.35 16.72
CA GLU A 59 -2.32 4.91 17.54
C GLU A 59 -0.98 4.19 17.31
N SER A 60 -1.01 2.95 16.86
CA SER A 60 0.16 2.07 16.78
C SER A 60 0.65 1.82 15.35
N LEU A 61 -0.24 1.78 14.36
CA LEU A 61 0.08 1.43 12.99
C LEU A 61 -0.93 2.02 12.02
N ASP A 62 -0.43 2.65 10.98
CA ASP A 62 -1.23 3.10 9.85
C ASP A 62 -1.17 2.08 8.71
N LEU A 63 -2.32 1.82 8.10
CA LEU A 63 -2.46 0.88 7.00
C LEU A 63 -3.11 1.53 5.79
N VAL A 64 -2.73 1.05 4.62
CA VAL A 64 -3.36 1.41 3.35
C VAL A 64 -4.07 0.17 2.80
N LEU A 65 -5.35 0.31 2.53
CA LEU A 65 -6.15 -0.71 1.87
C LEU A 65 -6.24 -0.38 0.38
N MET A 66 -5.92 -1.35 -0.46
CA MET A 66 -6.08 -1.24 -1.91
C MET A 66 -7.29 -2.06 -2.36
N ASP A 67 -8.17 -1.41 -3.13
CA ASP A 67 -9.27 -2.02 -3.87
C ASP A 67 -8.95 -1.98 -5.37
N ALA A 68 -8.62 -3.12 -5.94
CA ALA A 68 -8.27 -3.30 -7.35
C ALA A 68 -9.31 -4.23 -8.00
N PRO A 69 -10.41 -3.69 -8.53
CA PRO A 69 -11.59 -4.46 -8.91
C PRO A 69 -11.35 -5.37 -10.13
N PRO A 70 -11.40 -6.72 -9.98
CA PRO A 70 -11.40 -7.61 -11.13
C PRO A 70 -12.66 -7.41 -12.01
N PRO A 71 -12.60 -7.64 -13.31
CA PRO A 71 -11.44 -8.04 -14.12
C PRO A 71 -10.59 -6.86 -14.63
N ARG A 72 -10.84 -5.64 -14.17
CA ARG A 72 -10.16 -4.42 -14.66
C ARG A 72 -8.75 -4.28 -14.15
N GLU A 73 -8.48 -4.83 -12.95
CA GLU A 73 -7.18 -4.79 -12.28
C GLU A 73 -6.78 -6.18 -11.81
N ASP A 74 -5.47 -6.43 -11.77
CA ASP A 74 -4.87 -7.63 -11.19
C ASP A 74 -3.82 -7.22 -10.15
N CYS A 75 -3.98 -7.68 -8.91
CA CYS A 75 -3.03 -7.40 -7.83
C CYS A 75 -1.80 -8.30 -7.85
N ARG A 76 -1.81 -9.43 -8.56
CA ARG A 76 -0.71 -10.41 -8.54
C ARG A 76 0.63 -9.81 -8.93
N PRO A 77 0.73 -8.98 -10.00
CA PRO A 77 1.97 -8.30 -10.34
C PRO A 77 2.48 -7.39 -9.22
N PHE A 78 1.58 -6.64 -8.56
CA PHE A 78 1.95 -5.77 -7.45
C PHE A 78 2.54 -6.55 -6.29
N VAL A 79 1.86 -7.61 -5.84
CA VAL A 79 2.32 -8.46 -4.72
C VAL A 79 3.68 -9.08 -5.03
N LYS A 80 3.86 -9.60 -6.24
CA LYS A 80 5.11 -10.21 -6.69
C LYS A 80 6.26 -9.21 -6.72
N MET A 81 6.02 -8.00 -7.24
CA MET A 81 7.03 -6.95 -7.28
C MET A 81 7.38 -6.43 -5.88
N ALA A 82 6.38 -6.22 -5.02
CA ALA A 82 6.62 -5.82 -3.63
C ALA A 82 7.49 -6.84 -2.89
N GLN A 83 7.22 -8.14 -3.07
CA GLN A 83 8.03 -9.20 -2.46
C GLN A 83 9.46 -9.20 -3.01
N LEU A 84 9.65 -9.17 -4.34
CA LEU A 84 10.96 -9.18 -4.98
C LEU A 84 11.82 -7.99 -4.52
N LEU A 85 11.25 -6.81 -4.45
CA LEU A 85 11.94 -5.59 -4.05
C LEU A 85 12.29 -5.61 -2.54
N ALA A 86 11.38 -6.12 -1.70
CA ALA A 86 11.63 -6.30 -0.27
C ALA A 86 12.76 -7.30 0.00
N GLU A 87 12.76 -8.46 -0.68
CA GLU A 87 13.83 -9.46 -0.61
C GLU A 87 15.17 -8.90 -1.11
N GLY A 88 15.12 -7.97 -2.06
CA GLY A 88 16.27 -7.23 -2.55
C GLY A 88 16.79 -6.15 -1.61
N GLY A 89 16.15 -5.94 -0.46
CA GLY A 89 16.57 -4.97 0.57
C GLY A 89 16.03 -3.56 0.37
N LEU A 90 15.03 -3.36 -0.50
CA LEU A 90 14.38 -2.08 -0.68
C LEU A 90 13.23 -1.88 0.32
N HIS A 91 13.06 -0.63 0.77
CA HIS A 91 11.91 -0.25 1.58
C HIS A 91 10.69 -0.03 0.67
N VAL A 92 9.78 -0.98 0.70
CA VAL A 92 8.56 -1.00 -0.10
C VAL A 92 7.35 -1.28 0.81
N PRO A 93 6.11 -1.02 0.35
CA PRO A 93 4.93 -1.38 1.13
C PRO A 93 4.90 -2.88 1.44
N LYS A 94 4.87 -3.22 2.74
CA LYS A 94 4.65 -4.60 3.17
C LYS A 94 3.21 -4.99 2.90
N VAL A 95 2.98 -6.14 2.28
CA VAL A 95 1.66 -6.74 2.13
C VAL A 95 1.34 -7.52 3.40
N TRP A 96 0.40 -7.04 4.21
CA TRP A 96 -0.03 -7.65 5.45
C TRP A 96 -1.11 -8.71 5.24
N ALA A 97 -2.02 -8.46 4.33
CA ALA A 97 -3.07 -9.39 3.93
C ALA A 97 -3.43 -9.20 2.45
N GLN A 98 -3.94 -10.23 1.82
CA GLN A 98 -4.35 -10.20 0.43
C GLN A 98 -5.55 -11.11 0.17
N ASP A 99 -6.45 -10.65 -0.70
CA ASP A 99 -7.48 -11.44 -1.36
C ASP A 99 -7.41 -11.15 -2.86
N LEU A 100 -6.70 -12.00 -3.60
CA LEU A 100 -6.45 -11.80 -5.03
C LEU A 100 -7.68 -12.03 -5.89
N GLU A 101 -8.66 -12.80 -5.39
CA GLU A 101 -9.91 -13.05 -6.11
C GLU A 101 -10.85 -11.85 -6.05
N GLN A 102 -10.90 -11.17 -4.92
CA GLN A 102 -11.64 -9.93 -4.77
C GLN A 102 -10.82 -8.69 -5.17
N GLY A 103 -9.50 -8.81 -5.28
CA GLY A 103 -8.58 -7.71 -5.58
C GLY A 103 -8.36 -6.78 -4.39
N PHE A 104 -8.30 -7.31 -3.16
CA PHE A 104 -8.07 -6.56 -1.94
C PHE A 104 -6.69 -6.81 -1.38
N LEU A 105 -5.98 -5.73 -1.00
CA LEU A 105 -4.72 -5.81 -0.27
C LEU A 105 -4.74 -4.90 0.96
N VAL A 106 -4.04 -5.33 2.02
CA VAL A 106 -3.68 -4.48 3.16
C VAL A 106 -2.18 -4.26 3.11
N LEU A 107 -1.77 -3.01 3.05
CA LEU A 107 -0.38 -2.57 2.88
C LEU A 107 0.06 -1.74 4.08
N SER A 108 1.37 -1.71 4.35
CA SER A 108 1.93 -0.71 5.26
C SER A 108 1.80 0.69 4.64
N ASP A 109 1.48 1.69 5.45
CA ASP A 109 1.49 3.09 5.02
C ASP A 109 2.95 3.60 5.04
N LEU A 110 3.38 4.21 3.94
CA LEU A 110 4.70 4.85 3.83
C LEU A 110 4.68 6.34 4.19
N GLY A 111 3.54 6.83 4.69
CA GLY A 111 3.38 8.21 5.13
C GLY A 111 2.62 9.10 4.15
N LEU A 112 2.44 10.35 4.56
CA LEU A 112 1.64 11.35 3.85
C LEU A 112 2.49 12.32 3.02
N GLN A 113 3.76 12.48 3.38
CA GLN A 113 4.66 13.44 2.75
C GLN A 113 5.48 12.81 1.62
N THR A 114 5.48 13.45 0.48
CA THR A 114 6.40 13.13 -0.61
C THR A 114 7.71 13.91 -0.46
N TRP A 115 8.79 13.39 -1.01
CA TRP A 115 10.07 14.13 -1.04
C TRP A 115 9.95 15.48 -1.76
N LEU A 116 9.09 15.56 -2.78
CA LEU A 116 8.87 16.83 -3.49
C LEU A 116 8.34 17.93 -2.57
N GLU A 117 7.54 17.60 -1.57
CA GLU A 117 6.99 18.56 -0.62
C GLU A 117 8.00 19.05 0.42
N ILE A 118 9.00 18.23 0.73
CA ILE A 118 10.01 18.55 1.77
C ILE A 118 11.37 18.97 1.18
N LEU A 119 11.58 18.74 -0.12
CA LEU A 119 12.85 19.02 -0.78
C LEU A 119 13.16 20.53 -0.76
N ASN A 120 14.35 20.87 -0.31
CA ASN A 120 14.90 22.22 -0.30
C ASN A 120 16.44 22.19 -0.45
N ASP A 121 17.07 23.37 -0.56
CA ASP A 121 18.51 23.47 -0.78
C ASP A 121 19.35 22.87 0.38
N GLU A 122 18.80 22.83 1.60
CA GLU A 122 19.53 22.33 2.78
C GLU A 122 19.54 20.79 2.86
N ASN A 123 18.51 20.13 2.34
CA ASN A 123 18.34 18.66 2.44
C ASN A 123 18.50 17.92 1.10
N ALA A 124 18.64 18.63 -0.01
CA ALA A 124 18.70 18.05 -1.35
C ALA A 124 19.78 16.98 -1.49
N ASP A 125 21.01 17.29 -1.09
CA ASP A 125 22.14 16.34 -1.20
C ASP A 125 21.91 15.07 -0.40
N ALA A 126 21.36 15.18 0.80
CA ALA A 126 21.04 14.03 1.64
C ALA A 126 19.94 13.14 1.04
N LEU A 127 18.84 13.76 0.56
CA LEU A 127 17.73 13.03 -0.05
C LEU A 127 18.15 12.38 -1.37
N PHE A 128 18.89 13.07 -2.22
CA PHE A 128 19.40 12.48 -3.46
C PHE A 128 20.40 11.35 -3.21
N SER A 129 21.25 11.44 -2.17
CA SER A 129 22.14 10.36 -1.79
C SER A 129 21.35 9.11 -1.40
N LEU A 130 20.28 9.24 -0.59
CA LEU A 130 19.39 8.13 -0.24
C LEU A 130 18.71 7.52 -1.47
N ALA A 131 18.28 8.34 -2.44
CA ALA A 131 17.69 7.85 -3.68
C ALA A 131 18.70 7.07 -4.51
N ILE A 132 19.94 7.55 -4.62
CA ILE A 132 21.02 6.87 -5.34
C ILE A 132 21.34 5.52 -4.68
N ASP A 133 21.43 5.46 -3.36
CA ASP A 133 21.68 4.21 -2.63
C ASP A 133 20.56 3.20 -2.86
N ALA A 134 19.30 3.64 -2.89
CA ALA A 134 18.17 2.79 -3.24
C ALA A 134 18.24 2.29 -4.70
N LEU A 135 18.62 3.13 -5.65
CA LEU A 135 18.83 2.73 -7.05
C LEU A 135 19.98 1.72 -7.21
N ILE A 136 21.09 1.91 -6.49
CA ILE A 136 22.21 0.96 -6.48
C ILE A 136 21.76 -0.39 -5.91
N THR A 137 20.94 -0.37 -4.87
CA THR A 137 20.36 -1.58 -4.27
C THR A 137 19.43 -2.27 -5.26
N LEU A 138 18.56 -1.54 -5.94
CA LEU A 138 17.68 -2.05 -6.99
C LEU A 138 18.46 -2.74 -8.11
N GLN A 139 19.54 -2.14 -8.59
CA GLN A 139 20.38 -2.70 -9.67
C GLN A 139 21.07 -4.02 -9.29
N LYS A 140 21.24 -4.30 -8.00
CA LYS A 140 21.85 -5.54 -7.51
C LYS A 140 20.86 -6.70 -7.40
N ILE A 141 19.56 -6.47 -7.55
CA ILE A 141 18.55 -7.52 -7.46
C ILE A 141 18.70 -8.47 -8.66
N PRO A 142 18.94 -9.77 -8.43
CA PRO A 142 19.11 -10.73 -9.51
C PRO A 142 17.77 -11.02 -10.18
N VAL A 143 17.56 -10.51 -11.38
CA VAL A 143 16.32 -10.70 -12.15
C VAL A 143 16.30 -11.92 -13.03
N GLN A 144 17.44 -12.62 -13.17
CA GLN A 144 17.60 -13.75 -14.12
C GLN A 144 16.67 -14.94 -13.84
N ASN A 145 16.25 -15.11 -12.57
CA ASN A 145 15.31 -16.15 -12.15
C ASN A 145 13.98 -15.58 -11.66
N ALA A 146 13.84 -14.26 -11.63
CA ALA A 146 12.58 -13.61 -11.28
C ALA A 146 11.66 -13.70 -12.51
N GLN A 147 10.61 -14.50 -12.41
CA GLN A 147 9.53 -14.48 -13.39
C GLN A 147 8.82 -13.14 -13.26
N LEU A 148 9.36 -12.10 -13.84
CA LEU A 148 8.72 -10.77 -13.83
C LEU A 148 7.34 -10.85 -14.47
N PRO A 149 6.35 -10.06 -13.96
CA PRO A 149 5.01 -10.02 -14.51
C PRO A 149 4.99 -9.42 -15.92
#